data_1b8a8937c2261c68b0c56ff60270c2d8
#
_entry.id   1b8a8937c2261c68b0c56ff60270c2d8
#
_cell.length_a   1.000
_cell.length_b   1.000
_cell.length_c   1.000
_cell.angle_alpha   90.00
_cell.angle_beta   90.00
_cell.angle_gamma   90.00
#
_symmetry.space_group_name_H-M   'P 1'
#
loop_
_entity.id
_entity.type
_entity.pdbx_description
1 polymer ?
#
loop_
_entity_poly.entity_id
_entity_poly.type
_entity_poly.pdbx_seq_one_letter_code
_entity_poly.pdbx_strand_id
1 'polypeptide(L)'
;MNALMVQGASSSAGKSVITTALARALRRRGIDVVPFKAQNMSNNARVVDGGEIGTAQYLQALAAGVVPDVRMNPVLVKPEGDNRSQVVILGRPDLELSRLPWRERRGALWPVVADALASLQAEHEFVLLEGAGSPAEINLRDTDLANMRSAKAAGARVLLVADIDRGGAFAHLYGTWALLPDDERRLLCGFILNKFRGDAALLPPAPEQLEALTGVPTVGVVPWLRHGLPDEDGAFVTETREHGPVVAILRYPTASNLDEFKALEQIAHVRWVTSPSDLAGAALIVLPGSKHVAADLDWLRGTGLAAAVAQSGIPLLGICGGLQMLGRRLEDPHGVDGSAAGLGLLPLVTRFAQAKTTREMRARFERLDEPWERLSDTEVRGYEIRHGETTAEGEVAVAVPGGLGFVSGRVLGVAFHGLLEEPAAVDALLGVSPDASLERAFELLADAVEDHLDLDAVLA
;
A
#
# COMPACT_ATOMS: atom_id res chain seq x y z
N MET A 1 21.84 -19.54 7.92
CA MET A 1 20.46 -19.10 8.21
C MET A 1 19.74 -18.86 6.91
N ASN A 2 18.52 -19.37 6.72
CA ASN A 2 17.79 -19.25 5.45
C ASN A 2 16.50 -18.41 5.58
N ALA A 3 16.25 -17.80 6.75
CA ALA A 3 15.10 -16.94 6.97
C ALA A 3 15.34 -15.93 8.10
N LEU A 4 14.89 -14.71 7.88
CA LEU A 4 14.89 -13.61 8.85
C LEU A 4 13.52 -12.97 8.84
N MET A 5 13.02 -12.57 10.01
CA MET A 5 11.72 -11.91 10.12
C MET A 5 11.85 -10.54 10.77
N VAL A 6 11.26 -9.54 10.18
CA VAL A 6 11.14 -8.19 10.74
C VAL A 6 9.77 -8.04 11.39
N GLN A 7 9.73 -7.85 12.70
CA GLN A 7 8.51 -7.59 13.46
C GLN A 7 8.56 -6.19 14.08
N GLY A 8 7.42 -5.62 14.42
CA GLY A 8 7.33 -4.32 15.08
C GLY A 8 6.87 -4.46 16.52
N ALA A 9 7.41 -3.64 17.41
CA ALA A 9 6.87 -3.48 18.75
C ALA A 9 5.49 -2.78 18.74
N SER A 10 5.13 -2.16 17.60
CA SER A 10 3.83 -1.53 17.36
C SER A 10 3.53 -1.46 15.86
N SER A 11 2.28 -1.10 15.50
CA SER A 11 1.97 -0.66 14.15
C SER A 11 2.79 0.58 13.80
N SER A 12 3.05 0.79 12.50
CA SER A 12 3.81 1.93 11.98
C SER A 12 5.25 2.09 12.54
N ALA A 13 5.82 1.04 13.16
CA ALA A 13 7.21 1.06 13.61
C ALA A 13 8.24 1.13 12.46
N GLY A 14 7.80 0.91 11.22
CA GLY A 14 8.63 0.94 10.01
C GLY A 14 9.07 -0.44 9.53
N LYS A 15 8.36 -1.51 9.90
CA LYS A 15 8.63 -2.89 9.44
C LYS A 15 8.84 -2.97 7.94
N SER A 16 7.88 -2.47 7.14
CA SER A 16 7.89 -2.58 5.69
C SER A 16 9.07 -1.84 5.06
N VAL A 17 9.44 -0.67 5.60
CA VAL A 17 10.61 0.09 5.17
C VAL A 17 11.91 -0.69 5.45
N ILE A 18 12.08 -1.21 6.68
CA ILE A 18 13.25 -2.00 7.06
C ILE A 18 13.31 -3.30 6.24
N THR A 19 12.17 -3.97 6.02
CA THR A 19 12.12 -5.18 5.19
C THR A 19 12.51 -4.89 3.73
N THR A 20 12.01 -3.80 3.15
CA THR A 20 12.38 -3.37 1.80
C THR A 20 13.88 -3.04 1.70
N ALA A 21 14.40 -2.33 2.69
CA ALA A 21 15.83 -1.99 2.79
C ALA A 21 16.71 -3.25 2.86
N LEU A 22 16.36 -4.20 3.74
CA LEU A 22 17.05 -5.47 3.87
C LEU A 22 16.96 -6.32 2.60
N ALA A 23 15.81 -6.34 1.92
CA ALA A 23 15.66 -7.06 0.66
C ALA A 23 16.66 -6.55 -0.39
N ARG A 24 16.82 -5.22 -0.55
CA ARG A 24 17.81 -4.63 -1.46
C ARG A 24 19.25 -4.88 -0.99
N ALA A 25 19.55 -4.72 0.29
CA ALA A 25 20.89 -4.96 0.83
C ALA A 25 21.34 -6.43 0.67
N LEU A 26 20.44 -7.40 0.91
CA LEU A 26 20.70 -8.82 0.68
C LEU A 26 20.95 -9.13 -0.79
N ARG A 27 20.15 -8.56 -1.69
CA ARG A 27 20.38 -8.66 -3.14
C ARG A 27 21.74 -8.11 -3.56
N ARG A 28 22.18 -6.95 -3.03
CA ARG A 28 23.49 -6.38 -3.27
C ARG A 28 24.63 -7.32 -2.85
N ARG A 29 24.42 -8.11 -1.80
CA ARG A 29 25.34 -9.14 -1.34
C ARG A 29 25.29 -10.44 -2.17
N GLY A 30 24.47 -10.48 -3.21
CA GLY A 30 24.32 -11.62 -4.12
C GLY A 30 23.46 -12.76 -3.56
N ILE A 31 22.68 -12.51 -2.51
CA ILE A 31 21.77 -13.50 -1.89
C ILE A 31 20.47 -13.51 -2.69
N ASP A 32 20.02 -14.70 -3.09
CA ASP A 32 18.68 -14.90 -3.68
C ASP A 32 17.62 -14.83 -2.59
N VAL A 33 17.10 -13.62 -2.37
CA VAL A 33 16.14 -13.30 -1.31
C VAL A 33 14.73 -13.10 -1.87
N VAL A 34 13.74 -13.70 -1.21
CA VAL A 34 12.32 -13.53 -1.51
C VAL A 34 11.57 -12.96 -0.29
N PRO A 35 10.73 -11.90 -0.46
CA PRO A 35 9.92 -11.39 0.64
C PRO A 35 8.71 -12.29 0.89
N PHE A 36 8.24 -12.29 2.15
CA PHE A 36 7.03 -13.00 2.56
C PHE A 36 6.31 -12.29 3.69
N LYS A 37 5.00 -12.12 3.57
CA LYS A 37 4.12 -11.67 4.64
C LYS A 37 2.87 -12.52 4.66
N ALA A 38 2.74 -13.36 5.66
CA ALA A 38 1.67 -14.37 5.76
C ALA A 38 0.27 -13.78 5.57
N GLN A 39 0.04 -12.63 6.21
CA GLN A 39 -1.21 -11.90 6.12
C GLN A 39 -0.93 -10.41 6.10
N ASN A 40 -1.54 -9.71 5.16
CA ASN A 40 -1.57 -8.26 5.12
C ASN A 40 -2.99 -7.73 5.27
N MET A 41 -3.14 -6.55 5.88
CA MET A 41 -4.41 -5.84 5.98
C MET A 41 -4.23 -4.46 5.33
N SER A 42 -4.70 -4.32 4.10
CA SER A 42 -4.52 -3.07 3.34
C SER A 42 -5.53 -2.97 2.19
N ASN A 43 -5.98 -1.76 1.88
CA ASN A 43 -6.73 -1.47 0.67
C ASN A 43 -5.82 -1.14 -0.52
N ASN A 44 -4.51 -1.03 -0.29
CA ASN A 44 -3.51 -0.82 -1.32
C ASN A 44 -3.03 -2.17 -1.86
N ALA A 45 -3.25 -2.43 -3.14
CA ALA A 45 -2.90 -3.69 -3.78
C ALA A 45 -2.41 -3.47 -5.21
N ARG A 46 -1.55 -4.39 -5.65
CA ARG A 46 -1.03 -4.48 -7.02
C ARG A 46 -1.53 -5.75 -7.70
N VAL A 47 -1.55 -5.74 -9.00
CA VAL A 47 -1.84 -6.93 -9.81
C VAL A 47 -0.55 -7.67 -10.10
N VAL A 48 -0.58 -8.96 -9.89
CA VAL A 48 0.51 -9.87 -10.17
C VAL A 48 -0.08 -11.16 -10.74
N ASP A 49 0.26 -11.48 -11.96
CA ASP A 49 -0.17 -12.72 -12.65
C ASP A 49 -1.70 -12.97 -12.59
N GLY A 50 -2.46 -11.89 -12.77
CA GLY A 50 -3.94 -11.91 -12.70
C GLY A 50 -4.53 -12.06 -11.31
N GLY A 51 -3.71 -11.97 -10.26
CA GLY A 51 -4.10 -11.94 -8.85
C GLY A 51 -3.76 -10.60 -8.18
N GLU A 52 -4.13 -10.45 -6.91
CA GLU A 52 -3.85 -9.28 -6.10
C GLU A 52 -2.81 -9.58 -5.03
N ILE A 53 -1.85 -8.67 -4.86
CA ILE A 53 -0.83 -8.72 -3.78
C ILE A 53 -0.80 -7.37 -3.06
N GLY A 54 -0.49 -7.36 -1.77
CA GLY A 54 -0.28 -6.12 -1.02
C GLY A 54 0.87 -5.29 -1.61
N THR A 55 0.69 -3.97 -1.72
CA THR A 55 1.69 -3.06 -2.31
C THR A 55 3.05 -3.17 -1.62
N ALA A 56 3.10 -3.36 -0.29
CA ALA A 56 4.37 -3.51 0.41
C ALA A 56 5.18 -4.71 -0.09
N GLN A 57 4.55 -5.89 -0.24
CA GLN A 57 5.23 -7.09 -0.72
C GLN A 57 5.60 -7.01 -2.19
N TYR A 58 4.79 -6.31 -3.00
CA TYR A 58 5.14 -5.98 -4.37
C TYR A 58 6.43 -5.15 -4.45
N LEU A 59 6.54 -4.08 -3.65
CA LEU A 59 7.73 -3.24 -3.59
C LEU A 59 8.95 -3.98 -3.04
N GLN A 60 8.75 -4.83 -2.03
CA GLN A 60 9.82 -5.68 -1.48
C GLN A 60 10.35 -6.68 -2.52
N ALA A 61 9.49 -7.26 -3.35
CA ALA A 61 9.89 -8.14 -4.44
C ALA A 61 10.73 -7.38 -5.48
N LEU A 62 10.32 -6.16 -5.85
CA LEU A 62 11.11 -5.30 -6.75
C LEU A 62 12.47 -4.94 -6.12
N ALA A 63 12.51 -4.60 -4.83
CA ALA A 63 13.75 -4.32 -4.11
C ALA A 63 14.68 -5.54 -4.09
N ALA A 64 14.14 -6.73 -3.85
CA ALA A 64 14.85 -8.01 -3.92
C ALA A 64 15.28 -8.38 -5.35
N GLY A 65 14.68 -7.77 -6.37
CA GLY A 65 14.93 -8.07 -7.78
C GLY A 65 14.34 -9.40 -8.25
N VAL A 66 13.32 -9.87 -7.58
CA VAL A 66 12.54 -11.04 -7.96
C VAL A 66 11.21 -10.63 -8.58
N VAL A 67 10.65 -11.51 -9.40
CA VAL A 67 9.32 -11.28 -9.97
C VAL A 67 8.29 -11.39 -8.85
N PRO A 68 7.42 -10.38 -8.65
CA PRO A 68 6.37 -10.46 -7.64
C PRO A 68 5.46 -11.67 -7.88
N ASP A 69 5.07 -12.35 -6.80
CA ASP A 69 4.26 -13.57 -6.81
C ASP A 69 3.21 -13.49 -5.69
N VAL A 70 1.99 -13.96 -5.96
CA VAL A 70 0.89 -13.95 -4.97
C VAL A 70 1.20 -14.77 -3.71
N ARG A 71 2.13 -15.73 -3.79
CA ARG A 71 2.61 -16.50 -2.64
C ARG A 71 3.39 -15.67 -1.63
N MET A 72 3.95 -14.53 -2.03
CA MET A 72 4.65 -13.60 -1.14
C MET A 72 3.72 -12.92 -0.13
N ASN A 73 2.43 -12.84 -0.46
CA ASN A 73 1.37 -12.39 0.43
C ASN A 73 0.10 -13.25 0.25
N PRO A 74 0.11 -14.50 0.76
CA PRO A 74 -0.94 -15.48 0.46
C PRO A 74 -2.32 -15.09 0.99
N VAL A 75 -2.38 -14.23 2.02
CA VAL A 75 -3.63 -13.71 2.58
C VAL A 75 -3.60 -12.19 2.60
N LEU A 76 -4.44 -11.56 1.79
CA LEU A 76 -4.67 -10.12 1.83
C LEU A 76 -6.09 -9.85 2.32
N VAL A 77 -6.22 -9.06 3.38
CA VAL A 77 -7.50 -8.66 3.97
C VAL A 77 -7.74 -7.19 3.62
N LYS A 78 -8.84 -6.92 2.94
CA LYS A 78 -9.23 -5.57 2.55
C LYS A 78 -10.39 -5.09 3.41
N PRO A 79 -10.19 -4.14 4.34
CA PRO A 79 -11.28 -3.58 5.13
C PRO A 79 -12.35 -2.92 4.23
N GLU A 80 -13.61 -3.22 4.51
CA GLU A 80 -14.78 -2.66 3.81
C GLU A 80 -15.67 -1.83 4.75
N GLY A 81 -15.41 -1.87 6.04
CA GLY A 81 -16.15 -1.18 7.10
C GLY A 81 -15.78 -1.75 8.47
N ASP A 82 -16.39 -1.25 9.55
CA ASP A 82 -16.00 -1.57 10.93
C ASP A 82 -15.95 -3.08 11.25
N ASN A 83 -16.83 -3.88 10.64
CA ASN A 83 -16.93 -5.31 10.91
C ASN A 83 -16.94 -6.18 9.63
N ARG A 84 -16.56 -5.59 8.49
CA ARG A 84 -16.56 -6.28 7.19
C ARG A 84 -15.20 -6.16 6.52
N SER A 85 -14.76 -7.26 5.93
CA SER A 85 -13.52 -7.29 5.16
C SER A 85 -13.61 -8.33 4.06
N GLN A 86 -13.11 -7.99 2.89
CA GLN A 86 -12.87 -8.94 1.81
C GLN A 86 -11.58 -9.70 2.10
N VAL A 87 -11.64 -11.02 2.02
CA VAL A 87 -10.47 -11.91 2.10
C VAL A 87 -10.03 -12.29 0.70
N VAL A 88 -8.76 -12.09 0.40
CA VAL A 88 -8.13 -12.49 -0.86
C VAL A 88 -7.10 -13.58 -0.55
N ILE A 89 -7.22 -14.73 -1.19
CA ILE A 89 -6.35 -15.90 -1.01
C ILE A 89 -5.57 -16.11 -2.30
N LEU A 90 -4.23 -16.12 -2.20
CA LEU A 90 -3.33 -16.27 -3.36
C LEU A 90 -3.79 -15.41 -4.55
N GLY A 91 -4.06 -14.15 -4.26
CA GLY A 91 -4.46 -13.14 -5.23
C GLY A 91 -5.93 -13.17 -5.66
N ARG A 92 -6.76 -14.08 -5.19
CA ARG A 92 -8.18 -14.21 -5.59
C ARG A 92 -9.13 -13.98 -4.41
N PRO A 93 -10.20 -13.18 -4.60
CA PRO A 93 -11.22 -12.99 -3.56
C PRO A 93 -11.90 -14.30 -3.20
N ASP A 94 -11.98 -14.59 -1.89
CA ASP A 94 -12.74 -15.70 -1.32
C ASP A 94 -13.99 -15.18 -0.61
N LEU A 95 -15.15 -15.38 -1.22
CA LEU A 95 -16.43 -14.88 -0.70
C LEU A 95 -16.94 -15.66 0.52
N GLU A 96 -16.60 -16.93 0.62
CA GLU A 96 -17.01 -17.74 1.78
C GLU A 96 -16.25 -17.32 3.02
N LEU A 97 -14.92 -17.25 2.94
CA LEU A 97 -14.08 -16.76 4.03
C LEU A 97 -14.38 -15.31 4.40
N SER A 98 -14.72 -14.46 3.43
CA SER A 98 -15.07 -13.06 3.68
C SER A 98 -16.33 -12.92 4.55
N ARG A 99 -17.26 -13.89 4.51
CA ARG A 99 -18.49 -13.89 5.31
C ARG A 99 -18.31 -14.44 6.73
N LEU A 100 -17.25 -15.22 6.97
CA LEU A 100 -16.99 -15.81 8.27
C LEU A 100 -16.51 -14.74 9.27
N PRO A 101 -16.85 -14.90 10.58
CA PRO A 101 -16.21 -14.13 11.64
C PRO A 101 -14.69 -14.33 11.64
N TRP A 102 -13.94 -13.29 12.00
CA TRP A 102 -12.49 -13.30 11.96
C TRP A 102 -11.84 -14.55 12.60
N ARG A 103 -12.29 -14.92 13.79
CA ARG A 103 -11.74 -16.05 14.55
C ARG A 103 -11.93 -17.41 13.87
N GLU A 104 -12.96 -17.55 13.05
CA GLU A 104 -13.28 -18.81 12.35
C GLU A 104 -12.46 -19.01 11.08
N ARG A 105 -11.88 -17.93 10.51
CA ARG A 105 -11.07 -17.96 9.28
C ARG A 105 -9.74 -18.69 9.45
N ARG A 106 -9.15 -18.67 10.65
CA ARG A 106 -7.79 -19.15 10.97
C ARG A 106 -7.52 -20.59 10.48
N GLY A 107 -8.46 -21.49 10.72
CA GLY A 107 -8.29 -22.91 10.36
C GLY A 107 -8.06 -23.14 8.87
N ALA A 108 -8.77 -22.37 8.04
CA ALA A 108 -8.65 -22.44 6.59
C ALA A 108 -7.45 -21.66 6.05
N LEU A 109 -7.04 -20.57 6.71
CA LEU A 109 -5.96 -19.69 6.24
C LEU A 109 -4.56 -20.27 6.47
N TRP A 110 -4.34 -20.96 7.60
CA TRP A 110 -3.00 -21.44 7.95
C TRP A 110 -2.40 -22.43 6.95
N PRO A 111 -3.13 -23.45 6.44
CA PRO A 111 -2.58 -24.35 5.42
C PRO A 111 -2.07 -23.59 4.19
N VAL A 112 -2.84 -22.61 3.71
CA VAL A 112 -2.45 -21.79 2.55
C VAL A 112 -1.16 -21.01 2.83
N VAL A 113 -1.05 -20.42 4.02
CA VAL A 113 0.15 -19.68 4.46
C VAL A 113 1.36 -20.61 4.52
N ALA A 114 1.20 -21.78 5.15
CA ALA A 114 2.29 -22.76 5.33
C ALA A 114 2.78 -23.31 3.99
N ASP A 115 1.86 -23.65 3.07
CA ASP A 115 2.19 -24.18 1.75
C ASP A 115 2.91 -23.12 0.89
N ALA A 116 2.44 -21.86 0.92
CA ALA A 116 3.08 -20.76 0.21
C ALA A 116 4.50 -20.50 0.74
N LEU A 117 4.67 -20.47 2.07
CA LEU A 117 5.97 -20.30 2.70
C LEU A 117 6.94 -21.43 2.34
N ALA A 118 6.50 -22.69 2.47
CA ALA A 118 7.32 -23.86 2.16
C ALA A 118 7.74 -23.87 0.68
N SER A 119 6.85 -23.48 -0.23
CA SER A 119 7.15 -23.38 -1.66
C SER A 119 8.24 -22.35 -1.92
N LEU A 120 8.14 -21.15 -1.36
CA LEU A 120 9.16 -20.10 -1.52
C LEU A 120 10.49 -20.49 -0.89
N GLN A 121 10.48 -21.17 0.27
CA GLN A 121 11.71 -21.70 0.89
C GLN A 121 12.40 -22.78 0.05
N ALA A 122 11.66 -23.52 -0.77
CA ALA A 122 12.23 -24.53 -1.64
C ALA A 122 12.82 -23.93 -2.93
N GLU A 123 12.35 -22.76 -3.35
CA GLU A 123 12.72 -22.10 -4.60
C GLU A 123 13.83 -21.07 -4.42
N HIS A 124 13.97 -20.46 -3.22
CA HIS A 124 14.90 -19.37 -2.94
C HIS A 124 15.86 -19.71 -1.81
N GLU A 125 17.05 -19.12 -1.85
CA GLU A 125 18.08 -19.29 -0.83
C GLU A 125 17.68 -18.71 0.52
N PHE A 126 16.97 -17.56 0.51
CA PHE A 126 16.65 -16.81 1.70
C PHE A 126 15.23 -16.25 1.67
N VAL A 127 14.45 -16.47 2.73
CA VAL A 127 13.12 -15.85 2.89
C VAL A 127 13.18 -14.73 3.91
N LEU A 128 12.84 -13.52 3.48
CA LEU A 128 12.74 -12.34 4.34
C LEU A 128 11.27 -12.09 4.69
N LEU A 129 10.90 -12.41 5.95
CA LEU A 129 9.53 -12.31 6.41
C LEU A 129 9.24 -10.94 7.03
N GLU A 130 8.01 -10.48 6.88
CA GLU A 130 7.48 -9.31 7.57
C GLU A 130 6.29 -9.68 8.45
N GLY A 131 6.29 -9.20 9.71
CA GLY A 131 5.17 -9.34 10.63
C GLY A 131 4.07 -8.30 10.42
N ALA A 132 2.96 -8.48 11.11
CA ALA A 132 1.84 -7.53 11.14
C ALA A 132 1.56 -7.04 12.57
N GLY A 133 1.37 -5.73 12.75
CA GLY A 133 1.16 -5.14 14.08
C GLY A 133 2.32 -5.42 15.03
N SER A 134 2.01 -6.02 16.18
CA SER A 134 2.98 -6.45 17.19
C SER A 134 2.77 -7.93 17.56
N PRO A 135 3.84 -8.71 17.80
CA PRO A 135 3.70 -10.08 18.29
C PRO A 135 3.19 -10.17 19.74
N ALA A 136 3.13 -9.03 20.43
CA ALA A 136 2.67 -8.95 21.83
C ALA A 136 1.16 -8.65 21.96
N GLU A 137 0.39 -8.74 20.87
CA GLU A 137 -1.08 -8.65 20.91
C GLU A 137 -1.63 -9.93 21.55
N ILE A 138 -1.59 -10.01 22.89
CA ILE A 138 -1.93 -11.22 23.68
C ILE A 138 -3.38 -11.68 23.48
N ASN A 139 -4.29 -10.75 23.19
CA ASN A 139 -5.70 -11.00 22.86
C ASN A 139 -5.91 -11.62 21.46
N LEU A 140 -4.93 -11.52 20.57
CA LEU A 140 -4.99 -12.04 19.20
C LEU A 140 -4.01 -13.21 18.96
N ARG A 141 -3.21 -13.59 19.96
CA ARG A 141 -2.16 -14.61 19.82
C ARG A 141 -2.64 -15.90 19.17
N ASP A 142 -3.81 -16.41 19.58
CA ASP A 142 -4.37 -17.64 19.03
C ASP A 142 -4.81 -17.51 17.57
N THR A 143 -5.00 -16.31 17.07
CA THR A 143 -5.41 -16.03 15.69
C THR A 143 -4.29 -15.43 14.84
N ASP A 144 -3.14 -15.14 15.44
CA ASP A 144 -2.01 -14.57 14.73
C ASP A 144 -1.40 -15.59 13.75
N LEU A 145 -1.38 -15.22 12.48
CA LEU A 145 -0.74 -15.97 11.40
C LEU A 145 0.57 -15.32 10.96
N ALA A 146 0.72 -14.01 11.20
CA ALA A 146 1.71 -13.18 10.54
C ALA A 146 2.99 -12.95 11.34
N ASN A 147 3.01 -13.28 12.63
CA ASN A 147 4.16 -13.02 13.49
C ASN A 147 4.87 -14.32 13.90
N MET A 148 4.84 -14.69 15.18
CA MET A 148 5.65 -15.79 15.74
C MET A 148 5.31 -17.16 15.15
N ARG A 149 4.07 -17.39 14.73
CA ARG A 149 3.71 -18.65 14.08
C ARG A 149 4.44 -18.82 12.74
N SER A 150 4.48 -17.76 11.91
CA SER A 150 5.24 -17.77 10.65
C SER A 150 6.75 -17.82 10.88
N ALA A 151 7.26 -17.11 11.89
CA ALA A 151 8.68 -17.18 12.25
C ALA A 151 9.11 -18.61 12.60
N LYS A 152 8.32 -19.30 13.44
CA LYS A 152 8.58 -20.71 13.81
C LYS A 152 8.51 -21.64 12.60
N ALA A 153 7.50 -21.48 11.75
CA ALA A 153 7.34 -22.31 10.55
C ALA A 153 8.48 -22.13 9.56
N ALA A 154 8.99 -20.90 9.42
CA ALA A 154 10.13 -20.60 8.57
C ALA A 154 11.48 -20.99 9.18
N GLY A 155 11.57 -21.29 10.48
CA GLY A 155 12.84 -21.37 11.21
C GLY A 155 13.58 -20.04 11.25
N ALA A 156 12.85 -18.92 11.23
CA ALA A 156 13.41 -17.59 11.12
C ALA A 156 13.88 -17.05 12.47
N ARG A 157 14.98 -16.31 12.46
CA ARG A 157 15.32 -15.37 13.54
C ARG A 157 14.49 -14.10 13.38
N VAL A 158 14.31 -13.35 14.46
CA VAL A 158 13.40 -12.20 14.49
C VAL A 158 14.14 -10.94 14.91
N LEU A 159 14.03 -9.89 14.10
CA LEU A 159 14.38 -8.52 14.43
C LEU A 159 13.12 -7.79 14.91
N LEU A 160 13.19 -7.15 16.07
CA LEU A 160 12.09 -6.37 16.62
C LEU A 160 12.39 -4.88 16.47
N VAL A 161 11.53 -4.18 15.71
CA VAL A 161 11.69 -2.76 15.38
C VAL A 161 10.78 -1.90 16.26
N ALA A 162 11.31 -0.83 16.83
CA ALA A 162 10.53 0.21 17.52
C ALA A 162 10.75 1.59 16.91
N ASP A 163 9.67 2.38 16.86
CA ASP A 163 9.68 3.78 16.46
C ASP A 163 10.16 4.63 17.66
N ILE A 164 11.37 5.20 17.57
CA ILE A 164 11.92 6.00 18.66
C ILE A 164 11.44 7.46 18.64
N ASP A 165 10.98 7.94 17.49
CA ASP A 165 10.49 9.33 17.33
C ASP A 165 9.24 9.61 18.19
N ARG A 166 8.43 8.58 18.42
CA ARG A 166 7.21 8.67 19.25
C ARG A 166 7.46 8.66 20.75
N GLY A 167 8.68 8.33 21.19
CA GLY A 167 9.02 8.10 22.59
C GLY A 167 8.58 6.72 23.10
N GLY A 168 9.16 6.28 24.22
CA GLY A 168 8.83 5.00 24.85
C GLY A 168 9.37 3.76 24.13
N ALA A 169 10.25 3.89 23.15
CA ALA A 169 10.74 2.78 22.34
C ALA A 169 11.33 1.64 23.19
N PHE A 170 12.14 1.94 24.20
CA PHE A 170 12.73 0.93 25.10
C PHE A 170 11.66 0.17 25.90
N ALA A 171 10.60 0.89 26.36
CA ALA A 171 9.48 0.25 27.05
C ALA A 171 8.68 -0.65 26.10
N HIS A 172 8.48 -0.25 24.85
CA HIS A 172 7.81 -1.06 23.83
C HIS A 172 8.62 -2.32 23.51
N LEU A 173 9.94 -2.22 23.34
CA LEU A 173 10.83 -3.37 23.08
C LEU A 173 10.83 -4.33 24.26
N TYR A 174 11.06 -3.82 25.48
CA TYR A 174 11.04 -4.64 26.70
C TYR A 174 9.68 -5.27 26.93
N GLY A 175 8.59 -4.49 26.85
CA GLY A 175 7.23 -4.99 27.05
C GLY A 175 6.85 -6.07 26.05
N THR A 176 7.22 -5.89 24.79
CA THR A 176 7.01 -6.91 23.74
C THR A 176 7.77 -8.18 24.07
N TRP A 177 9.06 -8.09 24.38
CA TRP A 177 9.90 -9.22 24.79
C TRP A 177 9.32 -9.91 26.04
N ALA A 178 8.92 -9.17 27.05
CA ALA A 178 8.41 -9.71 28.30
C ALA A 178 7.08 -10.48 28.15
N LEU A 179 6.22 -10.06 27.20
CA LEU A 179 4.93 -10.71 26.91
C LEU A 179 5.07 -11.96 26.04
N LEU A 180 6.19 -12.17 25.37
CA LEU A 180 6.41 -13.37 24.56
C LEU A 180 6.74 -14.58 25.48
N PRO A 181 6.31 -15.81 25.15
CA PRO A 181 6.76 -17.02 25.81
C PRO A 181 8.24 -17.31 25.49
N ASP A 182 8.88 -18.11 26.33
CA ASP A 182 10.32 -18.37 26.26
C ASP A 182 10.79 -18.97 24.94
N ASP A 183 9.97 -19.81 24.32
CA ASP A 183 10.28 -20.40 23.00
C ASP A 183 10.28 -19.37 21.88
N GLU A 184 9.48 -18.30 22.00
CA GLU A 184 9.43 -17.18 21.07
C GLU A 184 10.48 -16.12 21.33
N ARG A 185 10.80 -15.84 22.64
CA ARG A 185 11.91 -14.94 22.99
C ARG A 185 13.24 -15.39 22.40
N ARG A 186 13.49 -16.70 22.36
CA ARG A 186 14.72 -17.27 21.78
C ARG A 186 14.90 -17.03 20.28
N LEU A 187 13.83 -16.66 19.58
CA LEU A 187 13.91 -16.29 18.16
C LEU A 187 14.39 -14.86 17.96
N LEU A 188 14.25 -13.99 18.98
CA LEU A 188 14.71 -12.60 18.89
C LEU A 188 16.23 -12.56 18.82
N CYS A 189 16.75 -11.97 17.75
CA CYS A 189 18.19 -11.84 17.52
C CYS A 189 18.69 -10.39 17.59
N GLY A 190 17.80 -9.42 17.58
CA GLY A 190 18.19 -8.02 17.66
C GLY A 190 17.02 -7.05 17.77
N PHE A 191 17.28 -5.92 18.38
CA PHE A 191 16.41 -4.77 18.39
C PHE A 191 16.88 -3.72 17.40
N ILE A 192 15.93 -3.03 16.73
CA ILE A 192 16.20 -1.89 15.86
C ILE A 192 15.44 -0.69 16.39
N LEU A 193 16.16 0.40 16.64
CA LEU A 193 15.59 1.72 16.90
C LEU A 193 15.45 2.45 15.57
N ASN A 194 14.22 2.61 15.09
CA ASN A 194 13.95 3.21 13.78
C ASN A 194 13.42 4.64 13.91
N LYS A 195 13.54 5.42 12.84
CA LYS A 195 13.12 6.82 12.75
C LYS A 195 13.85 7.74 13.74
N PHE A 196 15.11 7.45 13.97
CA PHE A 196 15.92 8.24 14.90
C PHE A 196 16.17 9.65 14.37
N ARG A 197 15.99 10.63 15.24
CA ARG A 197 16.31 12.05 15.00
C ARG A 197 17.14 12.56 16.17
N GLY A 198 18.17 13.32 15.90
CA GLY A 198 18.99 13.96 16.90
C GLY A 198 20.38 13.38 17.04
N ASP A 199 21.00 13.55 18.22
CA ASP A 199 22.35 13.13 18.51
C ASP A 199 22.38 11.70 19.07
N ALA A 200 23.00 10.77 18.36
CA ALA A 200 23.14 9.38 18.77
C ALA A 200 23.96 9.21 20.05
N ALA A 201 24.82 10.20 20.40
CA ALA A 201 25.58 10.19 21.65
C ALA A 201 24.69 10.26 22.91
N LEU A 202 23.42 10.63 22.76
CA LEU A 202 22.45 10.67 23.85
C LEU A 202 21.75 9.32 24.12
N LEU A 203 21.94 8.30 23.26
CA LEU A 203 21.34 6.98 23.44
C LEU A 203 22.00 6.14 24.56
N PRO A 204 23.35 6.06 24.66
CA PRO A 204 23.98 5.34 25.76
C PRO A 204 23.62 5.91 27.14
N PRO A 205 23.43 5.06 28.16
CA PRO A 205 23.64 3.61 28.16
C PRO A 205 22.34 2.80 27.95
N ALA A 206 21.30 3.37 27.33
CA ALA A 206 19.98 2.72 27.27
C ALA A 206 19.94 1.44 26.40
N PRO A 207 20.62 1.35 25.25
CA PRO A 207 20.72 0.09 24.49
C PRO A 207 21.38 -1.04 25.29
N GLU A 208 22.49 -0.76 25.98
CA GLU A 208 23.22 -1.72 26.80
C GLU A 208 22.40 -2.17 28.03
N GLN A 209 21.62 -1.26 28.61
CA GLN A 209 20.71 -1.58 29.71
C GLN A 209 19.57 -2.49 29.24
N LEU A 210 19.02 -2.24 28.06
CA LEU A 210 17.99 -3.12 27.48
C LEU A 210 18.54 -4.50 27.18
N GLU A 211 19.74 -4.60 26.62
CA GLU A 211 20.44 -5.87 26.40
C GLU A 211 20.69 -6.63 27.72
N ALA A 212 21.13 -5.93 28.75
CA ALA A 212 21.34 -6.56 30.09
C ALA A 212 20.03 -7.13 30.69
N LEU A 213 18.86 -6.51 30.36
CA LEU A 213 17.55 -6.96 30.82
C LEU A 213 16.98 -8.12 30.02
N THR A 214 17.31 -8.21 28.73
CA THR A 214 16.63 -9.10 27.77
C THR A 214 17.53 -10.18 27.20
N GLY A 215 18.84 -9.97 27.22
CA GLY A 215 19.83 -10.80 26.51
C GLY A 215 19.79 -10.59 24.98
N VAL A 216 19.07 -9.58 24.47
CA VAL A 216 18.93 -9.29 23.04
C VAL A 216 19.63 -7.95 22.74
N PRO A 217 20.64 -7.93 21.83
CA PRO A 217 21.37 -6.70 21.51
C PRO A 217 20.54 -5.72 20.67
N THR A 218 20.86 -4.43 20.77
CA THR A 218 20.41 -3.44 19.79
C THR A 218 21.38 -3.45 18.61
N VAL A 219 20.94 -3.99 17.48
CA VAL A 219 21.75 -4.22 16.28
C VAL A 219 21.75 -3.05 15.32
N GLY A 220 20.97 -2.03 15.58
CA GLY A 220 20.96 -0.83 14.73
C GLY A 220 20.09 0.31 15.22
N VAL A 221 20.51 1.51 14.81
CA VAL A 221 19.78 2.76 15.01
C VAL A 221 19.62 3.43 13.63
N VAL A 222 18.45 3.27 13.03
CA VAL A 222 18.17 3.76 11.68
C VAL A 222 17.62 5.19 11.75
N PRO A 223 18.22 6.14 11.05
CA PRO A 223 17.75 7.52 11.05
C PRO A 223 16.37 7.64 10.40
N TRP A 224 15.71 8.73 10.67
CA TRP A 224 14.50 9.11 9.93
C TRP A 224 14.86 9.41 8.48
N LEU A 225 14.25 8.69 7.55
CA LEU A 225 14.56 8.77 6.13
C LEU A 225 13.37 9.29 5.33
N ARG A 226 13.64 10.18 4.38
CA ARG A 226 12.69 10.54 3.30
C ARG A 226 12.91 9.61 2.12
N HIS A 227 12.25 8.47 2.12
CA HIS A 227 12.49 7.40 1.15
C HIS A 227 11.56 7.41 -0.06
N GLY A 228 10.45 8.17 -0.02
CA GLY A 228 9.51 8.26 -1.14
C GLY A 228 8.69 6.99 -1.43
N LEU A 229 8.84 5.92 -0.65
CA LEU A 229 7.98 4.75 -0.77
C LEU A 229 6.63 4.99 -0.09
N PRO A 230 5.53 4.40 -0.63
CA PRO A 230 4.23 4.45 -0.01
C PRO A 230 4.22 3.83 1.39
N ASP A 231 3.48 4.44 2.32
CA ASP A 231 3.19 3.84 3.62
C ASP A 231 2.14 2.73 3.46
N GLU A 232 2.37 1.57 4.07
CA GLU A 232 1.49 0.41 3.97
C GLU A 232 0.09 0.67 4.55
N ASP A 233 0.05 1.33 5.70
CA ASP A 233 -1.18 1.55 6.46
C ASP A 233 -1.93 2.82 6.04
N GLY A 234 -1.47 3.52 5.00
CA GLY A 234 -2.07 4.79 4.57
C GLY A 234 -2.00 5.88 5.66
N ALA A 235 -1.06 5.73 6.59
CA ALA A 235 -0.77 6.74 7.60
C ALA A 235 -0.11 7.94 6.90
N PHE A 236 -0.93 8.93 6.63
CA PHE A 236 -0.53 10.15 5.96
C PHE A 236 0.30 11.02 6.90
N VAL A 237 1.61 10.88 6.84
CA VAL A 237 2.51 11.91 7.34
C VAL A 237 2.61 12.95 6.22
N THR A 238 1.79 13.96 6.32
CA THR A 238 1.73 15.07 5.40
C THR A 238 2.91 16.02 5.63
N GLU A 239 4.10 15.66 5.18
CA GLU A 239 5.08 16.66 4.80
C GLU A 239 4.98 16.86 3.29
N THR A 240 3.88 17.46 2.84
CA THR A 240 3.71 17.90 1.47
C THR A 240 4.64 19.08 1.18
N ARG A 241 5.18 19.18 -0.02
CA ARG A 241 5.90 20.38 -0.44
C ARG A 241 4.97 21.59 -0.28
N GLU A 242 5.47 22.66 0.33
CA GLU A 242 4.76 23.94 0.42
C GLU A 242 4.66 24.66 -0.95
N HIS A 243 5.42 24.20 -1.94
CA HIS A 243 5.54 24.82 -3.26
C HIS A 243 5.28 23.83 -4.38
N GLY A 244 4.68 24.30 -5.46
CA GLY A 244 4.29 23.52 -6.64
C GLY A 244 2.81 23.59 -6.93
N PRO A 245 2.33 22.91 -8.00
CA PRO A 245 0.90 22.84 -8.29
C PRO A 245 0.17 22.11 -7.17
N VAL A 246 -0.99 22.66 -6.76
CA VAL A 246 -1.83 22.02 -5.74
C VAL A 246 -2.66 20.93 -6.38
N VAL A 247 -2.49 19.68 -5.94
CA VAL A 247 -3.31 18.54 -6.33
C VAL A 247 -4.24 18.18 -5.17
N ALA A 248 -5.53 18.40 -5.35
CA ALA A 248 -6.57 18.14 -4.36
C ALA A 248 -7.13 16.73 -4.56
N ILE A 249 -6.82 15.80 -3.65
CA ILE A 249 -7.25 14.40 -3.72
C ILE A 249 -8.36 14.19 -2.70
N LEU A 250 -9.55 13.77 -3.18
CA LEU A 250 -10.69 13.53 -2.31
C LEU A 250 -10.44 12.31 -1.43
N ARG A 251 -10.66 12.49 -0.11
CA ARG A 251 -10.43 11.43 0.88
C ARG A 251 -11.76 10.95 1.47
N TYR A 252 -12.50 10.20 0.68
CA TYR A 252 -13.70 9.52 1.17
C TYR A 252 -13.36 8.26 2.00
N PRO A 253 -14.31 7.74 2.80
CA PRO A 253 -14.04 6.72 3.82
C PRO A 253 -13.39 5.43 3.30
N THR A 254 -13.76 4.99 2.09
CA THR A 254 -13.23 3.75 1.53
C THR A 254 -12.31 3.96 0.33
N ALA A 255 -11.65 5.14 0.26
CA ALA A 255 -10.63 5.41 -0.74
C ALA A 255 -9.55 4.31 -0.74
N SER A 256 -9.12 3.91 -1.94
CA SER A 256 -8.21 2.78 -2.13
C SER A 256 -7.11 3.06 -3.13
N ASN A 257 -6.03 2.27 -3.09
CA ASN A 257 -4.85 2.43 -3.94
C ASN A 257 -4.24 3.82 -3.84
N LEU A 258 -4.19 4.36 -2.62
CA LEU A 258 -3.68 5.71 -2.35
C LEU A 258 -2.15 5.79 -2.48
N ASP A 259 -1.50 4.67 -2.56
CA ASP A 259 -0.07 4.53 -2.81
C ASP A 259 0.36 5.10 -4.17
N GLU A 260 -0.52 5.12 -5.18
CA GLU A 260 -0.23 5.72 -6.49
C GLU A 260 -0.01 7.24 -6.46
N PHE A 261 -0.44 7.91 -5.38
CA PHE A 261 -0.25 9.36 -5.22
C PHE A 261 1.09 9.74 -4.58
N LYS A 262 1.85 8.77 -4.08
CA LYS A 262 3.10 9.04 -3.34
C LYS A 262 4.15 9.75 -4.20
N ALA A 263 4.23 9.41 -5.48
CA ALA A 263 5.13 10.08 -6.41
C ALA A 263 4.83 11.59 -6.54
N LEU A 264 3.56 11.98 -6.43
CA LEU A 264 3.15 13.38 -6.50
C LEU A 264 3.63 14.22 -5.32
N GLU A 265 3.76 13.64 -4.11
CA GLU A 265 4.21 14.37 -2.91
C GLU A 265 5.63 14.93 -3.07
N GLN A 266 6.41 14.41 -4.02
CA GLN A 266 7.76 14.88 -4.30
C GLN A 266 7.81 16.11 -5.20
N ILE A 267 6.75 16.36 -5.98
CA ILE A 267 6.74 17.37 -7.05
C ILE A 267 5.60 18.37 -6.96
N ALA A 268 4.57 18.07 -6.19
CA ALA A 268 3.35 18.86 -6.06
C ALA A 268 2.98 19.04 -4.58
N HIS A 269 2.17 20.06 -4.30
CA HIS A 269 1.51 20.19 -3.01
C HIS A 269 0.25 19.31 -3.02
N VAL A 270 0.37 18.07 -2.51
CA VAL A 270 -0.77 17.15 -2.37
C VAL A 270 -1.62 17.56 -1.18
N ARG A 271 -2.89 17.82 -1.41
CA ARG A 271 -3.87 18.15 -0.38
C ARG A 271 -4.97 17.09 -0.33
N TRP A 272 -5.08 16.43 0.82
CA TRP A 272 -6.16 15.49 1.09
C TRP A 272 -7.42 16.25 1.50
N VAL A 273 -8.47 16.13 0.69
CA VAL A 273 -9.70 16.92 0.77
C VAL A 273 -10.77 16.16 1.52
N THR A 274 -11.28 16.77 2.58
CA THR A 274 -12.43 16.27 3.35
C THR A 274 -13.56 17.28 3.46
N SER A 275 -13.31 18.53 3.05
CA SER A 275 -14.30 19.60 3.04
C SER A 275 -14.22 20.43 1.76
N PRO A 276 -15.31 21.11 1.35
CA PRO A 276 -15.33 21.96 0.16
C PRO A 276 -14.27 23.07 0.13
N SER A 277 -13.93 23.62 1.31
CA SER A 277 -12.90 24.68 1.44
C SER A 277 -11.52 24.23 1.01
N ASP A 278 -11.22 22.92 1.12
CA ASP A 278 -9.93 22.35 0.79
C ASP A 278 -9.65 22.33 -0.72
N LEU A 279 -10.66 22.58 -1.56
CA LEU A 279 -10.52 22.65 -3.01
C LEU A 279 -9.91 23.99 -3.50
N ALA A 280 -9.84 25.00 -2.62
CA ALA A 280 -9.39 26.33 -3.02
C ALA A 280 -7.95 26.32 -3.56
N GLY A 281 -7.75 26.93 -4.73
CA GLY A 281 -6.43 27.04 -5.36
C GLY A 281 -5.85 25.77 -5.95
N ALA A 282 -6.64 24.67 -6.04
CA ALA A 282 -6.19 23.45 -6.68
C ALA A 282 -6.02 23.64 -8.20
N ALA A 283 -4.95 23.08 -8.74
CA ALA A 283 -4.70 23.00 -10.18
C ALA A 283 -5.36 21.75 -10.79
N LEU A 284 -5.51 20.68 -9.99
CA LEU A 284 -6.14 19.43 -10.37
C LEU A 284 -6.92 18.88 -9.18
N ILE A 285 -8.13 18.39 -9.42
CA ILE A 285 -8.91 17.61 -8.46
C ILE A 285 -8.87 16.14 -8.87
N VAL A 286 -8.65 15.23 -7.91
CA VAL A 286 -8.63 13.79 -8.16
C VAL A 286 -9.66 13.08 -7.30
N LEU A 287 -10.49 12.25 -7.94
CA LEU A 287 -11.32 11.24 -7.30
C LEU A 287 -10.56 9.90 -7.39
N PRO A 288 -9.98 9.39 -6.30
CA PRO A 288 -9.21 8.15 -6.31
C PRO A 288 -10.09 6.90 -6.47
N GLY A 289 -9.48 5.71 -6.37
CA GLY A 289 -10.19 4.45 -6.27
C GLY A 289 -11.08 4.38 -5.03
N SER A 290 -12.11 3.55 -5.05
CA SER A 290 -13.04 3.33 -3.94
C SER A 290 -13.36 1.84 -3.80
N LYS A 291 -13.50 1.38 -2.54
CA LYS A 291 -13.95 0.02 -2.22
C LYS A 291 -15.47 -0.07 -2.15
N HIS A 292 -16.14 1.06 -1.88
CA HIS A 292 -17.59 1.19 -1.81
C HIS A 292 -18.05 2.47 -2.50
N VAL A 293 -18.17 2.41 -3.82
CA VAL A 293 -18.46 3.57 -4.68
C VAL A 293 -19.79 4.23 -4.33
N ALA A 294 -20.82 3.43 -4.08
CA ALA A 294 -22.15 3.97 -3.72
C ALA A 294 -22.14 4.69 -2.36
N ALA A 295 -21.49 4.12 -1.34
CA ALA A 295 -21.39 4.73 -0.03
C ALA A 295 -20.51 5.99 -0.03
N ASP A 296 -19.41 5.97 -0.77
CA ASP A 296 -18.53 7.13 -0.90
C ASP A 296 -19.21 8.28 -1.69
N LEU A 297 -20.06 7.98 -2.68
CA LEU A 297 -20.92 8.96 -3.33
C LEU A 297 -21.89 9.64 -2.37
N ASP A 298 -22.50 8.87 -1.47
CA ASP A 298 -23.40 9.42 -0.44
C ASP A 298 -22.63 10.30 0.54
N TRP A 299 -21.42 9.90 0.92
CA TRP A 299 -20.54 10.73 1.74
C TRP A 299 -20.16 12.05 1.02
N LEU A 300 -19.80 12.00 -0.27
CA LEU A 300 -19.50 13.20 -1.08
C LEU A 300 -20.67 14.17 -1.13
N ARG A 301 -21.90 13.66 -1.21
CA ARG A 301 -23.12 14.49 -1.15
C ARG A 301 -23.36 15.06 0.22
N GLY A 302 -23.23 14.23 1.26
CA GLY A 302 -23.45 14.63 2.66
C GLY A 302 -22.49 15.72 3.14
N THR A 303 -21.24 15.72 2.63
CA THR A 303 -20.24 16.75 2.95
C THR A 303 -20.32 18.00 2.06
N GLY A 304 -21.14 17.99 1.02
CA GLY A 304 -21.22 19.06 0.04
C GLY A 304 -20.10 19.05 -1.02
N LEU A 305 -19.16 18.10 -0.95
CA LEU A 305 -18.04 17.98 -1.89
C LEU A 305 -18.52 17.67 -3.32
N ALA A 306 -19.58 16.87 -3.49
CA ALA A 306 -20.15 16.57 -4.80
C ALA A 306 -20.52 17.85 -5.57
N ALA A 307 -21.22 18.78 -4.92
CA ALA A 307 -21.60 20.06 -5.52
C ALA A 307 -20.38 20.96 -5.75
N ALA A 308 -19.45 21.03 -4.79
CA ALA A 308 -18.25 21.84 -4.90
C ALA A 308 -17.34 21.40 -6.06
N VAL A 309 -17.13 20.09 -6.24
CA VAL A 309 -16.37 19.52 -7.36
C VAL A 309 -17.06 19.81 -8.71
N ALA A 310 -18.37 19.61 -8.78
CA ALA A 310 -19.13 19.88 -10.01
C ALA A 310 -19.03 21.35 -10.45
N GLN A 311 -19.02 22.30 -9.50
CA GLN A 311 -19.02 23.75 -9.76
C GLN A 311 -17.63 24.38 -9.80
N SER A 312 -16.57 23.64 -9.43
CA SER A 312 -15.22 24.19 -9.24
C SER A 312 -14.59 24.81 -10.50
N GLY A 313 -14.97 24.36 -11.70
CA GLY A 313 -14.29 24.72 -12.95
C GLY A 313 -12.87 24.16 -13.12
N ILE A 314 -12.33 23.49 -12.09
CA ILE A 314 -10.97 22.94 -12.07
C ILE A 314 -10.93 21.61 -12.86
N PRO A 315 -9.83 21.29 -13.58
CA PRO A 315 -9.62 19.97 -14.17
C PRO A 315 -9.87 18.85 -13.16
N LEU A 316 -10.60 17.81 -13.56
CA LEU A 316 -11.09 16.76 -12.69
C LEU A 316 -10.72 15.39 -13.26
N LEU A 317 -9.93 14.61 -12.51
CA LEU A 317 -9.52 13.25 -12.85
C LEU A 317 -10.23 12.25 -11.93
N GLY A 318 -10.94 11.27 -12.51
CA GLY A 318 -11.48 10.13 -11.76
C GLY A 318 -10.71 8.85 -12.09
N ILE A 319 -10.25 8.14 -11.07
CA ILE A 319 -9.47 6.89 -11.21
C ILE A 319 -10.28 5.71 -10.69
N CYS A 320 -10.50 4.69 -11.49
CA CYS A 320 -11.20 3.45 -11.14
C CYS A 320 -12.58 3.72 -10.51
N GLY A 321 -12.75 3.58 -9.20
CA GLY A 321 -13.98 3.99 -8.49
C GLY A 321 -14.35 5.46 -8.73
N GLY A 322 -13.35 6.34 -8.84
CA GLY A 322 -13.55 7.75 -9.18
C GLY A 322 -14.17 7.94 -10.56
N LEU A 323 -13.73 7.19 -11.58
CA LEU A 323 -14.40 7.18 -12.90
C LEU A 323 -15.86 6.74 -12.77
N GLN A 324 -16.12 5.68 -11.99
CA GLN A 324 -17.49 5.17 -11.78
C GLN A 324 -18.39 6.22 -11.13
N MET A 325 -17.86 7.01 -10.19
CA MET A 325 -18.56 8.12 -9.55
C MET A 325 -18.90 9.25 -10.52
N LEU A 326 -18.06 9.51 -11.53
CA LEU A 326 -18.27 10.56 -12.52
C LEU A 326 -19.46 10.28 -13.46
N GLY A 327 -19.86 9.02 -13.60
CA GLY A 327 -20.97 8.59 -14.45
C GLY A 327 -22.34 9.12 -13.99
N ARG A 328 -23.38 8.81 -14.76
CA ARG A 328 -24.76 9.15 -14.45
C ARG A 328 -25.36 8.25 -13.38
N ARG A 329 -25.03 6.95 -13.44
CA ARG A 329 -25.57 5.96 -12.50
C ARG A 329 -24.69 4.73 -12.36
N LEU A 330 -24.85 4.10 -11.22
CA LEU A 330 -24.33 2.79 -10.88
C LEU A 330 -25.50 1.80 -10.85
N GLU A 331 -25.37 0.69 -11.57
CA GLU A 331 -26.32 -0.42 -11.59
C GLU A 331 -25.68 -1.65 -10.93
N ASP A 332 -26.30 -2.14 -9.89
CA ASP A 332 -25.81 -3.32 -9.16
C ASP A 332 -26.86 -4.43 -9.08
N PRO A 333 -26.98 -5.25 -10.14
CA PRO A 333 -27.96 -6.34 -10.17
C PRO A 333 -27.59 -7.50 -9.25
N HIS A 334 -26.37 -7.50 -8.66
CA HIS A 334 -25.82 -8.63 -7.91
C HIS A 334 -25.54 -8.33 -6.43
N GLY A 335 -25.75 -7.09 -5.97
CA GLY A 335 -25.47 -6.68 -4.59
C GLY A 335 -23.98 -6.66 -4.25
N VAL A 336 -23.13 -6.25 -5.21
CA VAL A 336 -21.68 -6.18 -5.05
C VAL A 336 -21.27 -4.93 -4.26
N ASP A 337 -21.90 -3.79 -4.60
CA ASP A 337 -21.56 -2.47 -4.01
C ASP A 337 -22.85 -1.72 -3.61
N GLY A 338 -23.76 -1.57 -4.54
CA GLY A 338 -25.03 -0.85 -4.42
C GLY A 338 -25.33 -0.05 -5.67
N SER A 339 -26.63 0.12 -5.98
CA SER A 339 -27.08 1.00 -7.05
C SER A 339 -27.20 2.42 -6.54
N ALA A 340 -26.69 3.40 -7.30
CA ALA A 340 -26.73 4.82 -6.93
C ALA A 340 -26.77 5.73 -8.17
N ALA A 341 -27.27 6.95 -8.00
CA ALA A 341 -27.00 8.01 -8.99
C ALA A 341 -25.54 8.41 -8.87
N GLY A 342 -24.85 8.58 -10.00
CA GLY A 342 -23.49 9.14 -10.04
C GLY A 342 -23.49 10.68 -9.93
N LEU A 343 -22.34 11.28 -10.18
CA LEU A 343 -22.21 12.75 -10.22
C LEU A 343 -22.75 13.36 -11.52
N GLY A 344 -22.95 12.53 -12.57
CA GLY A 344 -23.50 12.96 -13.86
C GLY A 344 -22.59 13.87 -14.68
N LEU A 345 -21.28 13.87 -14.38
CA LEU A 345 -20.29 14.72 -15.06
C LEU A 345 -19.80 14.09 -16.38
N LEU A 346 -19.93 12.79 -16.53
CA LEU A 346 -19.72 12.04 -17.77
C LEU A 346 -21.01 11.26 -18.12
N PRO A 347 -21.38 11.14 -19.40
CA PRO A 347 -22.55 10.36 -19.82
C PRO A 347 -22.23 8.86 -19.83
N LEU A 348 -21.91 8.32 -18.67
CA LEU A 348 -21.48 6.94 -18.46
C LEU A 348 -22.41 6.20 -17.50
N VAL A 349 -22.50 4.89 -17.66
CA VAL A 349 -23.16 3.98 -16.74
C VAL A 349 -22.16 2.90 -16.33
N THR A 350 -22.05 2.65 -15.04
CA THR A 350 -21.30 1.51 -14.52
C THR A 350 -22.27 0.41 -14.12
N ARG A 351 -22.10 -0.79 -14.65
CA ARG A 351 -22.82 -1.98 -14.23
C ARG A 351 -21.90 -2.91 -13.49
N PHE A 352 -22.15 -3.11 -12.20
CA PHE A 352 -21.35 -4.00 -11.37
C PHE A 352 -21.54 -5.48 -11.77
N ALA A 353 -20.44 -6.22 -11.73
CA ALA A 353 -20.40 -7.66 -11.99
C ALA A 353 -19.83 -8.40 -10.78
N GLN A 354 -20.26 -9.63 -10.55
CA GLN A 354 -19.71 -10.47 -9.48
C GLN A 354 -18.23 -10.77 -9.69
N ALA A 355 -17.85 -11.05 -10.95
CA ALA A 355 -16.46 -11.26 -11.30
C ALA A 355 -15.68 -9.95 -11.21
N LYS A 356 -14.52 -10.02 -10.58
CA LYS A 356 -13.58 -8.91 -10.49
C LYS A 356 -12.61 -8.94 -11.67
N THR A 357 -12.39 -7.80 -12.29
CA THR A 357 -11.32 -7.63 -13.27
C THR A 357 -10.03 -7.36 -12.53
N THR A 358 -9.02 -8.22 -12.71
CA THR A 358 -7.70 -8.09 -12.10
C THR A 358 -6.69 -8.41 -13.19
N ARG A 359 -6.06 -7.37 -13.75
CA ARG A 359 -5.07 -7.54 -14.85
C ARG A 359 -4.14 -6.35 -14.95
N GLU A 360 -2.92 -6.61 -15.39
CA GLU A 360 -2.02 -5.56 -15.88
C GLU A 360 -2.51 -5.03 -17.22
N MET A 361 -2.21 -3.76 -17.51
CA MET A 361 -2.57 -3.13 -18.77
C MET A 361 -1.46 -2.22 -19.29
N ARG A 362 -1.44 -2.07 -20.60
CA ARG A 362 -0.70 -1.03 -21.32
C ARG A 362 -1.65 -0.40 -22.31
N ALA A 363 -1.65 0.91 -22.37
CA ALA A 363 -2.48 1.66 -23.29
C ALA A 363 -1.79 2.95 -23.70
N ARG A 364 -2.41 3.62 -24.67
CA ARG A 364 -1.97 4.93 -25.13
C ARG A 364 -3.20 5.84 -25.11
N PHE A 365 -3.01 7.08 -24.67
CA PHE A 365 -4.04 8.10 -24.77
C PHE A 365 -4.30 8.46 -26.23
N GLU A 366 -5.55 8.61 -26.57
CA GLU A 366 -5.99 9.21 -27.84
C GLU A 366 -5.66 10.70 -27.87
N ARG A 367 -5.89 11.35 -29.00
CA ARG A 367 -5.77 12.80 -29.09
C ARG A 367 -6.83 13.48 -28.23
N LEU A 368 -6.41 14.34 -27.33
CA LEU A 368 -7.23 15.05 -26.36
C LEU A 368 -7.15 16.57 -26.61
N ASP A 369 -8.23 17.26 -26.22
CA ASP A 369 -8.27 18.72 -26.20
C ASP A 369 -7.87 19.26 -24.81
N GLU A 370 -7.68 20.58 -24.71
CA GLU A 370 -7.45 21.28 -23.43
C GLU A 370 -8.53 20.93 -22.38
N PRO A 371 -8.16 20.70 -21.12
CA PRO A 371 -6.82 20.87 -20.52
C PRO A 371 -5.93 19.61 -20.59
N TRP A 372 -6.33 18.58 -21.31
CA TRP A 372 -5.68 17.26 -21.32
C TRP A 372 -4.76 17.05 -22.55
N GLU A 373 -4.62 18.04 -23.41
CA GLU A 373 -3.88 17.94 -24.68
C GLU A 373 -2.47 17.35 -24.53
N ARG A 374 -1.77 17.66 -23.43
CA ARG A 374 -0.42 17.16 -23.16
C ARG A 374 -0.35 15.65 -22.87
N LEU A 375 -1.48 15.02 -22.53
CA LEU A 375 -1.58 13.56 -22.38
C LEU A 375 -1.70 12.84 -23.73
N SER A 376 -2.01 13.54 -24.83
CA SER A 376 -2.19 12.93 -26.14
C SER A 376 -0.98 12.07 -26.52
N ASP A 377 -1.24 10.89 -27.06
CA ASP A 377 -0.23 9.91 -27.50
C ASP A 377 0.68 9.36 -26.39
N THR A 378 0.48 9.75 -25.11
CA THR A 378 1.26 9.23 -24.00
C THR A 378 0.96 7.75 -23.77
N GLU A 379 2.01 6.93 -23.75
CA GLU A 379 1.90 5.53 -23.35
C GLU A 379 1.90 5.43 -21.83
N VAL A 380 1.00 4.60 -21.30
CA VAL A 380 0.85 4.35 -19.86
C VAL A 380 0.81 2.87 -19.58
N ARG A 381 1.42 2.51 -18.45
CA ARG A 381 1.31 1.19 -17.85
C ARG A 381 0.50 1.33 -16.58
N GLY A 382 -0.23 0.28 -16.25
CA GLY A 382 -1.06 0.29 -15.05
C GLY A 382 -1.72 -1.04 -14.85
N TYR A 383 -2.74 -1.05 -14.00
CA TYR A 383 -3.47 -2.26 -13.68
C TYR A 383 -4.93 -1.95 -13.38
N GLU A 384 -5.80 -2.91 -13.68
CA GLU A 384 -7.22 -2.87 -13.31
C GLU A 384 -7.47 -3.77 -12.12
N ILE A 385 -8.11 -3.24 -11.08
CA ILE A 385 -8.66 -3.98 -9.93
C ILE A 385 -10.06 -3.43 -9.69
N ARG A 386 -11.07 -3.93 -10.37
CA ARG A 386 -12.42 -3.37 -10.29
C ARG A 386 -13.52 -4.40 -10.45
N HIS A 387 -14.67 -4.11 -9.90
CA HIS A 387 -15.92 -4.78 -10.23
C HIS A 387 -16.69 -3.97 -11.28
N GLY A 388 -17.30 -4.70 -12.22
CA GLY A 388 -18.16 -4.11 -13.22
C GLY A 388 -17.45 -3.45 -14.41
N GLU A 389 -18.27 -2.98 -15.31
CA GLU A 389 -17.88 -2.34 -16.57
C GLU A 389 -18.55 -0.96 -16.67
N THR A 390 -17.77 0.03 -17.11
CA THR A 390 -18.27 1.39 -17.36
C THR A 390 -18.40 1.59 -18.86
N THR A 391 -19.59 1.97 -19.31
CA THR A 391 -19.92 2.15 -20.73
C THR A 391 -20.53 3.52 -20.98
N ALA A 392 -20.39 4.02 -22.20
CA ALA A 392 -21.00 5.27 -22.62
C ALA A 392 -22.52 5.12 -22.79
N GLU A 393 -23.27 6.07 -22.24
CA GLU A 393 -24.70 6.25 -22.44
C GLU A 393 -24.97 7.66 -23.01
N GLY A 394 -24.46 7.87 -24.18
CA GLY A 394 -24.51 9.16 -24.89
C GLY A 394 -23.17 9.48 -25.55
N GLU A 395 -23.07 10.66 -26.10
CA GLU A 395 -21.86 11.13 -26.78
C GLU A 395 -20.80 11.51 -25.75
N VAL A 396 -19.66 10.88 -25.83
CA VAL A 396 -18.47 11.12 -24.97
C VAL A 396 -17.22 10.73 -25.76
N ALA A 397 -16.16 11.53 -25.64
CA ALA A 397 -14.90 11.20 -26.28
C ALA A 397 -14.18 10.09 -25.50
N VAL A 398 -13.56 9.18 -26.26
CA VAL A 398 -12.69 8.12 -25.70
C VAL A 398 -11.32 8.73 -25.45
N ALA A 399 -10.88 8.70 -24.21
CA ALA A 399 -9.53 9.15 -23.83
C ALA A 399 -8.51 8.03 -23.92
N VAL A 400 -8.92 6.80 -23.56
CA VAL A 400 -8.11 5.58 -23.66
C VAL A 400 -9.00 4.47 -24.21
N PRO A 401 -8.60 3.78 -25.30
CA PRO A 401 -9.39 2.73 -25.94
C PRO A 401 -9.74 1.56 -25.01
N GLY A 402 -10.70 0.75 -25.44
CA GLY A 402 -11.10 -0.47 -24.71
C GLY A 402 -11.93 -0.21 -23.46
N GLY A 403 -12.60 0.95 -23.35
CA GLY A 403 -13.37 1.33 -22.16
C GLY A 403 -12.48 1.73 -20.96
N LEU A 404 -11.21 1.97 -21.22
CA LEU A 404 -10.23 2.31 -20.18
C LEU A 404 -10.19 3.80 -19.83
N GLY A 405 -10.73 4.67 -20.69
CA GLY A 405 -10.78 6.09 -20.37
C GLY A 405 -11.76 6.89 -21.21
N PHE A 406 -12.41 7.88 -20.58
CA PHE A 406 -13.41 8.76 -21.19
C PHE A 406 -13.15 10.22 -20.79
N VAL A 407 -13.44 11.15 -21.67
CA VAL A 407 -13.21 12.58 -21.44
C VAL A 407 -14.38 13.42 -21.97
N SER A 408 -14.73 14.47 -21.21
CA SER A 408 -15.63 15.52 -21.64
C SER A 408 -15.18 16.85 -21.02
N GLY A 409 -14.67 17.75 -21.87
CA GLY A 409 -14.10 19.03 -21.43
C GLY A 409 -13.05 18.85 -20.32
N ARG A 410 -13.29 19.45 -19.16
CA ARG A 410 -12.37 19.39 -18.01
C ARG A 410 -12.41 18.07 -17.21
N VAL A 411 -13.27 17.13 -17.54
CA VAL A 411 -13.47 15.89 -16.79
C VAL A 411 -12.86 14.73 -17.56
N LEU A 412 -11.87 14.09 -16.96
CA LEU A 412 -11.22 12.87 -17.44
C LEU A 412 -11.44 11.74 -16.44
N GLY A 413 -11.83 10.59 -16.92
CA GLY A 413 -11.93 9.40 -16.08
C GLY A 413 -11.20 8.22 -16.69
N VAL A 414 -10.44 7.48 -15.88
CA VAL A 414 -9.70 6.27 -16.27
C VAL A 414 -10.10 5.07 -15.40
N ALA A 415 -10.20 3.89 -15.99
CA ALA A 415 -10.66 2.67 -15.33
C ALA A 415 -9.51 1.88 -14.64
N PHE A 416 -8.30 2.37 -14.68
CA PHE A 416 -7.09 1.71 -14.21
C PHE A 416 -6.32 2.57 -13.21
N HIS A 417 -5.47 1.94 -12.43
CA HIS A 417 -4.51 2.53 -11.51
C HIS A 417 -3.11 2.61 -12.12
N GLY A 418 -2.22 3.40 -11.51
CA GLY A 418 -0.84 3.57 -11.92
C GLY A 418 -0.59 4.75 -12.87
N LEU A 419 -1.63 5.48 -13.30
CA LEU A 419 -1.47 6.66 -14.17
C LEU A 419 -0.50 7.69 -13.57
N LEU A 420 -0.62 7.94 -12.28
CA LEU A 420 0.18 8.95 -11.55
C LEU A 420 1.54 8.43 -11.08
N GLU A 421 1.89 7.20 -11.42
CA GLU A 421 3.22 6.61 -11.26
C GLU A 421 4.06 6.71 -12.55
N GLU A 422 3.42 6.98 -13.68
CA GLU A 422 4.11 7.14 -14.97
C GLU A 422 4.65 8.57 -15.13
N PRO A 423 6.00 8.76 -15.18
CA PRO A 423 6.59 10.10 -15.22
C PRO A 423 6.10 10.97 -16.37
N ALA A 424 5.88 10.37 -17.54
CA ALA A 424 5.38 11.08 -18.72
C ALA A 424 3.94 11.60 -18.53
N ALA A 425 3.08 10.81 -17.88
CA ALA A 425 1.71 11.22 -17.59
C ALA A 425 1.69 12.32 -16.51
N VAL A 426 2.53 12.20 -15.49
CA VAL A 426 2.65 13.21 -14.43
C VAL A 426 3.18 14.52 -15.00
N ASP A 427 4.20 14.50 -15.86
CA ASP A 427 4.69 15.69 -16.54
C ASP A 427 3.61 16.32 -17.43
N ALA A 428 2.85 15.52 -18.16
CA ALA A 428 1.75 15.98 -18.99
C ALA A 428 0.66 16.68 -18.16
N LEU A 429 0.33 16.14 -16.99
CA LEU A 429 -0.73 16.66 -16.11
C LEU A 429 -0.31 17.89 -15.32
N LEU A 430 0.93 17.95 -14.83
CA LEU A 430 1.36 18.94 -13.85
C LEU A 430 2.47 19.87 -14.36
N GLY A 431 3.11 19.55 -15.48
CA GLY A 431 4.24 20.31 -16.01
C GLY A 431 5.52 20.13 -15.22
N VAL A 432 5.61 19.07 -14.41
CA VAL A 432 6.77 18.77 -13.56
C VAL A 432 7.04 17.28 -13.60
N SER A 433 8.27 16.89 -13.91
CA SER A 433 8.69 15.49 -13.92
C SER A 433 9.19 15.04 -12.56
N PRO A 434 8.76 13.86 -12.06
CA PRO A 434 9.34 13.31 -10.83
C PRO A 434 10.80 12.88 -11.07
N ASP A 435 11.69 13.34 -10.19
CA ASP A 435 13.14 13.01 -10.24
C ASP A 435 13.45 11.65 -9.61
N ALA A 436 12.52 11.06 -8.88
CA ALA A 436 12.77 9.87 -8.09
C ALA A 436 12.20 8.62 -8.75
N SER A 437 13.08 7.70 -9.12
CA SER A 437 12.71 6.33 -9.47
C SER A 437 12.61 5.47 -8.20
N LEU A 438 11.77 4.43 -8.22
CA LEU A 438 11.72 3.41 -7.17
C LEU A 438 13.10 2.79 -6.92
N GLU A 439 13.91 2.62 -7.97
CA GLU A 439 15.28 2.12 -7.86
C GLU A 439 16.14 3.01 -6.95
N ARG A 440 16.09 4.33 -7.12
CA ARG A 440 16.81 5.26 -6.25
C ARG A 440 16.34 5.20 -4.80
N ALA A 441 15.03 5.02 -4.58
CA ALA A 441 14.49 4.84 -3.24
C ALA A 441 14.99 3.54 -2.59
N PHE A 442 15.05 2.44 -3.35
CA PHE A 442 15.58 1.18 -2.86
C PHE A 442 17.08 1.27 -2.53
N GLU A 443 17.88 1.94 -3.38
CA GLU A 443 19.30 2.16 -3.12
C GLU A 443 19.52 2.97 -1.84
N LEU A 444 18.81 4.09 -1.67
CA LEU A 444 18.89 4.92 -0.46
C LEU A 444 18.53 4.14 0.81
N LEU A 445 17.54 3.27 0.74
CA LEU A 445 17.13 2.44 1.86
C LEU A 445 18.17 1.36 2.18
N ALA A 446 18.77 0.75 1.16
CA ALA A 446 19.83 -0.22 1.34
C ALA A 446 21.08 0.42 1.98
N ASP A 447 21.52 1.59 1.47
CA ASP A 447 22.61 2.35 2.06
C ASP A 447 22.36 2.60 3.56
N ALA A 448 21.13 3.02 3.90
CA ALA A 448 20.79 3.31 5.29
C ALA A 448 20.87 2.08 6.21
N VAL A 449 20.44 0.89 5.78
CA VAL A 449 20.57 -0.31 6.62
C VAL A 449 22.01 -0.85 6.62
N GLU A 450 22.76 -0.71 5.54
CA GLU A 450 24.17 -1.09 5.48
C GLU A 450 25.04 -0.21 6.39
N ASP A 451 24.73 1.09 6.49
CA ASP A 451 25.45 2.04 7.32
C ASP A 451 25.08 1.98 8.81
N HIS A 452 23.86 1.55 9.14
CA HIS A 452 23.29 1.70 10.49
C HIS A 452 22.88 0.39 11.17
N LEU A 453 22.95 -0.76 10.49
CA LEU A 453 22.72 -2.08 11.06
C LEU A 453 23.99 -2.94 11.00
N ASP A 454 24.24 -3.69 12.05
CA ASP A 454 25.23 -4.76 12.01
C ASP A 454 24.65 -5.98 11.27
N LEU A 455 24.67 -5.90 9.92
CA LEU A 455 24.11 -6.94 9.06
C LEU A 455 24.83 -8.29 9.24
N ASP A 456 26.12 -8.29 9.58
CA ASP A 456 26.86 -9.53 9.76
C ASP A 456 26.42 -10.24 11.05
N ALA A 457 26.19 -9.50 12.13
CA ALA A 457 25.58 -10.05 13.36
C ALA A 457 24.14 -10.52 13.14
N VAL A 458 23.38 -9.81 12.29
CA VAL A 458 21.99 -10.18 11.95
C VAL A 458 21.92 -11.45 11.12
N LEU A 459 22.87 -11.69 10.22
CA LEU A 459 22.89 -12.83 9.29
C LEU A 459 23.66 -14.05 9.83
N ALA A 460 24.50 -13.88 10.86
CA ALA A 460 25.22 -14.96 11.52
C ALA A 460 24.24 -15.92 12.22
#